data_49803cbd2adc3d0a7498b73d4f953e13
#
_entry.id   49803cbd2adc3d0a7498b73d4f953e13
#
_cell.length_a   1.000
_cell.length_b   1.000
_cell.length_c   1.000
_cell.angle_alpha   90.00
_cell.angle_beta   90.00
_cell.angle_gamma   90.00
#
_symmetry.space_group_name_H-M   'P 1'
#
loop_
_entity.id
_entity.type
_entity.pdbx_description
1 polymer ?
#
loop_
_entity_poly.entity_id
_entity_poly.type
_entity_poly.pdbx_seq_one_letter_code
_entity_poly.pdbx_strand_id
1 'polypeptide(L)'
;MTKKIMVVDDSRIVQLQLQKILSDTDYQVVACCQSGEDAIAQMDKVQPDLVTMDILMPGMDGLEAARMILEAHPQVKVLMVSSLAYDDTINEASKIGTSGFVYKPFDREEVLKSFQKAFAEG
;
A
#
# COMPACT_ATOMS: atom_id res chain seq x y z
N MET A 1 3.16 11.49 -16.05
CA MET A 1 4.01 11.81 -14.88
C MET A 1 4.22 10.57 -14.01
N THR A 2 5.43 10.42 -13.53
CA THR A 2 5.77 9.27 -12.68
C THR A 2 5.16 9.43 -11.29
N LYS A 3 4.50 8.38 -10.81
CA LYS A 3 3.97 8.33 -9.46
C LYS A 3 4.91 7.53 -8.56
N LYS A 4 5.16 8.03 -7.38
CA LYS A 4 6.08 7.41 -6.40
C LYS A 4 5.31 6.44 -5.51
N ILE A 5 5.78 5.20 -5.43
CA ILE A 5 5.12 4.13 -4.70
C ILE A 5 6.03 3.64 -3.58
N MET A 6 5.48 3.52 -2.38
CA MET A 6 6.14 2.86 -1.25
C MET A 6 5.45 1.51 -1.04
N VAL A 7 6.24 0.44 -1.00
CA VAL A 7 5.72 -0.91 -0.79
C VAL A 7 6.03 -1.33 0.64
N VAL A 8 4.99 -1.67 1.41
CA VAL A 8 5.14 -2.09 2.81
C VAL A 8 4.61 -3.51 2.96
N ASP A 9 5.52 -4.45 3.16
CA ASP A 9 5.20 -5.87 3.31
C ASP A 9 6.42 -6.54 3.94
N ASP A 10 6.20 -7.39 4.94
CA ASP A 10 7.32 -8.11 5.58
C ASP A 10 7.86 -9.25 4.71
N SER A 11 7.19 -9.59 3.61
CA SER A 11 7.64 -10.59 2.66
C SER A 11 8.47 -9.96 1.55
N ARG A 12 9.74 -10.32 1.47
CA ARG A 12 10.62 -9.86 0.40
C ARG A 12 10.13 -10.32 -0.97
N ILE A 13 9.53 -11.50 -1.02
CA ILE A 13 8.99 -12.03 -2.28
C ILE A 13 7.86 -11.15 -2.81
N VAL A 14 6.95 -10.72 -1.95
CA VAL A 14 5.85 -9.83 -2.35
C VAL A 14 6.40 -8.48 -2.80
N GLN A 15 7.39 -7.93 -2.10
CA GLN A 15 8.04 -6.68 -2.52
C GLN A 15 8.59 -6.80 -3.93
N LEU A 16 9.29 -7.90 -4.22
CA LEU A 16 9.88 -8.14 -5.54
C LEU A 16 8.82 -8.34 -6.62
N GLN A 17 7.73 -9.03 -6.29
CA GLN A 17 6.62 -9.21 -7.22
C GLN A 17 6.01 -7.87 -7.63
N LEU A 18 5.78 -6.99 -6.68
CA LEU A 18 5.23 -5.66 -6.96
C LEU A 18 6.22 -4.80 -7.75
N GLN A 19 7.51 -4.84 -7.40
CA GLN A 19 8.53 -4.14 -8.16
C GLN A 19 8.55 -4.59 -9.62
N LYS A 20 8.43 -5.89 -9.85
CA LYS A 20 8.42 -6.44 -11.21
C LYS A 20 7.17 -6.00 -11.98
N ILE A 21 6.01 -6.06 -11.34
CA ILE A 21 4.75 -5.65 -11.96
C ILE A 21 4.82 -4.18 -12.39
N LEU A 22 5.42 -3.33 -11.56
CA LEU A 22 5.42 -1.89 -11.80
C LEU A 22 6.62 -1.42 -12.64
N SER A 23 7.57 -2.30 -12.97
CA SER A 23 8.85 -1.91 -13.58
C SER A 23 8.73 -1.27 -14.97
N ASP A 24 7.68 -1.60 -15.72
CA ASP A 24 7.47 -1.07 -17.08
C ASP A 24 6.27 -0.12 -17.14
N THR A 25 5.95 0.51 -16.01
CA THR A 25 4.82 1.42 -15.89
C THR A 25 5.30 2.80 -15.47
N ASP A 26 4.35 3.74 -15.35
CA ASP A 26 4.61 5.09 -14.84
C ASP A 26 4.70 5.12 -13.31
N TYR A 27 4.56 3.97 -12.65
CA TYR A 27 4.66 3.86 -11.20
C TYR A 27 6.09 3.46 -10.83
N GLN A 28 6.72 4.26 -9.98
CA GLN A 28 8.10 4.02 -9.57
C GLN A 28 8.13 3.62 -8.09
N VAL A 29 8.66 2.44 -7.79
CA VAL A 29 8.85 2.02 -6.40
C VAL A 29 10.06 2.75 -5.86
N VAL A 30 9.84 3.65 -4.91
CA VAL A 30 10.89 4.49 -4.34
C VAL A 30 11.35 4.01 -2.97
N ALA A 31 10.60 3.14 -2.33
CA ALA A 31 10.97 2.56 -1.03
C ALA A 31 10.23 1.25 -0.83
N CYS A 32 10.90 0.32 -0.13
CA CYS A 32 10.31 -0.92 0.36
C CYS A 32 10.55 -1.00 1.86
N CYS A 33 9.49 -1.20 2.62
CA CYS A 33 9.53 -1.27 4.07
C CYS A 33 9.02 -2.62 4.53
N GLN A 34 9.53 -3.14 5.65
CA GLN A 34 9.15 -4.44 6.17
C GLN A 34 8.19 -4.38 7.35
N SER A 35 7.88 -3.17 7.83
CA SER A 35 7.00 -2.99 8.99
C SER A 35 6.23 -1.68 8.86
N GLY A 36 5.13 -1.60 9.63
CA GLY A 36 4.36 -0.37 9.71
C GLY A 36 5.15 0.77 10.33
N GLU A 37 5.94 0.46 11.34
CA GLU A 37 6.78 1.46 12.03
C GLU A 37 7.81 2.05 11.07
N ASP A 38 8.44 1.21 10.25
CA ASP A 38 9.41 1.68 9.26
C ASP A 38 8.73 2.55 8.21
N ALA A 39 7.56 2.14 7.74
CA ALA A 39 6.81 2.92 6.76
C ALA A 39 6.48 4.32 7.29
N ILE A 40 5.99 4.40 8.53
CA ILE A 40 5.67 5.70 9.14
C ILE A 40 6.92 6.58 9.25
N ALA A 41 8.04 5.99 9.66
CA ALA A 41 9.30 6.72 9.78
C ALA A 41 9.82 7.25 8.43
N GLN A 42 9.52 6.55 7.33
CA GLN A 42 10.00 6.92 6.01
C GLN A 42 9.10 7.92 5.27
N MET A 43 7.88 8.15 5.75
CA MET A 43 6.91 8.96 5.01
C MET A 43 7.40 10.36 4.68
N ASP A 44 7.95 11.07 5.66
CA ASP A 44 8.39 12.45 5.45
C ASP A 44 9.59 12.53 4.49
N LYS A 45 10.46 11.54 4.55
CA LYS A 45 11.65 11.49 3.70
C LYS A 45 11.31 11.10 2.27
N VAL A 46 10.45 10.10 2.10
CA VAL A 46 10.13 9.52 0.79
C VAL A 46 9.04 10.29 0.06
N GLN A 47 8.03 10.74 0.78
CA GLN A 47 6.87 11.45 0.24
C GLN A 47 6.23 10.70 -0.93
N PRO A 48 5.77 9.46 -0.72
CA PRO A 48 5.17 8.69 -1.80
C PRO A 48 3.80 9.24 -2.18
N ASP A 49 3.37 8.95 -3.39
CA ASP A 49 2.01 9.26 -3.85
C ASP A 49 1.03 8.18 -3.41
N LEU A 50 1.49 6.92 -3.35
CA LEU A 50 0.68 5.79 -2.93
C LEU A 50 1.55 4.82 -2.12
N VAL A 51 0.93 4.25 -1.09
CA VAL A 51 1.55 3.21 -0.25
C VAL A 51 0.75 1.92 -0.40
N THR A 52 1.41 0.82 -0.75
CA THR A 52 0.79 -0.49 -0.64
C THR A 52 1.11 -1.03 0.76
N MET A 53 0.09 -1.49 1.49
CA MET A 53 0.23 -1.84 2.89
C MET A 53 -0.32 -3.25 3.16
N ASP A 54 0.55 -4.16 3.59
CA ASP A 54 0.12 -5.46 4.09
C ASP A 54 -0.48 -5.29 5.49
N ILE A 55 -1.41 -6.17 5.85
CA ILE A 55 -2.07 -6.10 7.16
C ILE A 55 -1.30 -6.88 8.21
N LEU A 56 -0.97 -8.15 7.93
CA LEU A 56 -0.29 -9.01 8.91
C LEU A 56 1.22 -8.83 8.83
N MET A 57 1.73 -8.06 9.79
CA MET A 57 3.17 -7.82 9.93
C MET A 57 3.55 -7.89 11.40
N PRO A 58 4.80 -8.26 11.73
CA PRO A 58 5.26 -8.22 13.13
C PRO A 58 5.18 -6.80 13.68
N GLY A 59 4.79 -6.68 14.94
CA GLY A 59 4.63 -5.37 15.58
C GLY A 59 3.30 -4.73 15.21
N MET A 60 3.36 -3.50 14.72
CA MET A 60 2.16 -2.76 14.31
C MET A 60 1.54 -3.39 13.08
N ASP A 61 0.23 -3.68 13.11
CA ASP A 61 -0.44 -4.20 11.92
C ASP A 61 -0.66 -3.10 10.88
N GLY A 62 -0.98 -3.54 9.64
CA GLY A 62 -1.10 -2.62 8.53
C GLY A 62 -2.28 -1.66 8.62
N LEU A 63 -3.37 -2.04 9.28
CA LEU A 63 -4.52 -1.15 9.45
C LEU A 63 -4.17 0.01 10.36
N GLU A 64 -3.47 -0.25 11.46
CA GLU A 64 -3.00 0.81 12.35
C GLU A 64 -2.00 1.72 11.66
N ALA A 65 -1.06 1.13 10.92
CA ALA A 65 -0.08 1.91 10.16
C ALA A 65 -0.77 2.80 9.11
N ALA A 66 -1.75 2.25 8.40
CA ALA A 66 -2.51 3.00 7.39
C ALA A 66 -3.25 4.17 8.02
N ARG A 67 -3.87 3.94 9.18
CA ARG A 67 -4.58 4.99 9.90
C ARG A 67 -3.65 6.13 10.28
N MET A 68 -2.48 5.80 10.84
CA MET A 68 -1.50 6.81 11.24
C MET A 68 -0.94 7.58 10.04
N ILE A 69 -0.67 6.88 8.95
CA ILE A 69 -0.17 7.52 7.72
C ILE A 69 -1.21 8.50 7.18
N LEU A 70 -2.47 8.10 7.10
CA LEU A 70 -3.52 8.94 6.55
C LEU A 70 -3.87 10.11 7.45
N GLU A 71 -3.75 9.97 8.77
CA GLU A 71 -3.93 11.09 9.69
C GLU A 71 -2.86 12.17 9.49
N ALA A 72 -1.61 11.76 9.26
CA ALA A 72 -0.49 12.68 9.07
C ALA A 72 -0.37 13.18 7.63
N HIS A 73 -0.80 12.37 6.66
CA HIS A 73 -0.65 12.64 5.23
C HIS A 73 -1.96 12.34 4.50
N PRO A 74 -3.00 13.17 4.68
CA PRO A 74 -4.34 12.84 4.14
C PRO A 74 -4.42 12.80 2.62
N GLN A 75 -3.44 13.35 1.91
CA GLN A 75 -3.42 13.36 0.45
C GLN A 75 -2.82 12.08 -0.15
N VAL A 76 -2.13 11.27 0.65
CA VAL A 76 -1.52 10.03 0.19
C VAL A 76 -2.59 8.96 -0.01
N LYS A 77 -2.46 8.16 -1.06
CA LYS A 77 -3.33 7.01 -1.27
C LYS A 77 -2.73 5.80 -0.56
N VAL A 78 -3.54 5.06 0.18
CA VAL A 78 -3.11 3.81 0.82
C VAL A 78 -3.96 2.68 0.24
N LEU A 79 -3.28 1.71 -0.36
CA LEU A 79 -3.90 0.54 -0.96
C LEU A 79 -3.54 -0.67 -0.11
N MET A 80 -4.54 -1.30 0.52
CA MET A 80 -4.28 -2.48 1.33
C MET A 80 -4.01 -3.68 0.41
N VAL A 81 -3.03 -4.50 0.76
CA VAL A 81 -2.66 -5.70 0.00
C VAL A 81 -2.51 -6.83 1.00
N SER A 82 -3.45 -7.78 1.03
CA SER A 82 -3.45 -8.79 2.08
C SER A 82 -4.15 -10.08 1.63
N SER A 83 -3.82 -11.17 2.31
CA SER A 83 -4.54 -12.44 2.17
C SER A 83 -5.77 -12.50 3.09
N LEU A 84 -5.94 -11.54 3.99
CA LEU A 84 -7.12 -11.48 4.87
C LEU A 84 -8.27 -10.83 4.12
N ALA A 85 -9.31 -11.62 3.86
CA ALA A 85 -10.47 -11.18 3.07
C ALA A 85 -11.75 -11.18 3.92
N TYR A 86 -11.63 -10.91 5.22
CA TYR A 86 -12.79 -10.86 6.11
C TYR A 86 -13.52 -9.52 5.97
N ASP A 87 -14.84 -9.56 6.00
CA ASP A 87 -15.66 -8.36 5.85
C ASP A 87 -15.30 -7.29 6.89
N ASP A 88 -15.04 -7.69 8.13
CA ASP A 88 -14.66 -6.75 9.19
C ASP A 88 -13.39 -6.01 8.86
N THR A 89 -12.40 -6.71 8.31
CA THR A 89 -11.11 -6.12 7.92
C THR A 89 -11.30 -5.13 6.77
N ILE A 90 -12.08 -5.51 5.77
CA ILE A 90 -12.37 -4.65 4.62
C ILE A 90 -13.13 -3.40 5.05
N ASN A 91 -14.12 -3.57 5.94
CA ASN A 91 -14.90 -2.44 6.45
C ASN A 91 -14.04 -1.49 7.26
N GLU A 92 -13.14 -2.02 8.09
CA GLU A 92 -12.24 -1.19 8.87
C GLU A 92 -11.30 -0.40 7.97
N ALA A 93 -10.74 -1.04 6.93
CA ALA A 93 -9.91 -0.36 5.96
C ALA A 93 -10.66 0.78 5.27
N SER A 94 -11.91 0.54 4.90
CA SER A 94 -12.75 1.56 4.28
C SER A 94 -13.00 2.75 5.21
N LYS A 95 -13.26 2.48 6.49
CA LYS A 95 -13.50 3.54 7.49
C LYS A 95 -12.27 4.40 7.72
N ILE A 96 -11.09 3.79 7.64
CA ILE A 96 -9.82 4.51 7.78
C ILE A 96 -9.60 5.48 6.62
N GLY A 97 -10.20 5.19 5.47
CA GLY A 97 -10.05 6.04 4.28
C GLY A 97 -9.07 5.50 3.26
N THR A 98 -8.79 4.19 3.29
CA THR A 98 -7.93 3.58 2.27
C THR A 98 -8.58 3.61 0.90
N SER A 99 -7.78 3.56 -0.15
CA SER A 99 -8.25 3.72 -1.53
C SER A 99 -8.69 2.41 -2.18
N GLY A 100 -8.45 1.28 -1.53
CA GLY A 100 -8.86 0.00 -2.07
C GLY A 100 -8.18 -1.16 -1.36
N PHE A 101 -8.47 -2.36 -1.84
CA PHE A 101 -8.01 -3.59 -1.22
C PHE A 101 -7.68 -4.61 -2.32
N VAL A 102 -6.44 -5.09 -2.33
CA VAL A 102 -5.97 -6.11 -3.26
C VAL A 102 -5.74 -7.40 -2.49
N TYR A 103 -6.31 -8.50 -2.95
CA TYR A 103 -6.16 -9.80 -2.29
C TYR A 103 -4.91 -10.53 -2.78
N LYS A 104 -4.25 -11.22 -1.89
CA LYS A 104 -3.16 -12.13 -2.23
C LYS A 104 -3.72 -13.53 -2.45
N PRO A 105 -3.26 -14.27 -3.44
CA PRO A 105 -2.29 -13.86 -4.47
C PRO A 105 -2.93 -12.93 -5.50
N PHE A 106 -2.13 -11.99 -5.99
CA PHE A 106 -2.59 -11.01 -6.97
C PHE A 106 -1.90 -11.23 -8.31
N ASP A 107 -2.49 -10.71 -9.38
CA ASP A 107 -1.83 -10.66 -10.68
C ASP A 107 -1.61 -9.21 -11.10
N ARG A 108 -0.90 -9.05 -12.22
CA ARG A 108 -0.54 -7.73 -12.74
C ARG A 108 -1.77 -6.87 -13.03
N GLU A 109 -2.78 -7.45 -13.66
CA GLU A 109 -3.99 -6.72 -14.05
C GLU A 109 -4.73 -6.16 -12.85
N GLU A 110 -4.89 -6.98 -11.80
CA GLU A 110 -5.56 -6.55 -10.57
C GLU A 110 -4.84 -5.39 -9.89
N VAL A 111 -3.50 -5.50 -9.81
CA VAL A 111 -2.68 -4.46 -9.19
C VAL A 111 -2.79 -3.15 -9.97
N LEU A 112 -2.61 -3.19 -11.28
CA LEU A 112 -2.65 -1.99 -12.11
C LEU A 112 -4.03 -1.34 -12.11
N LYS A 113 -5.09 -2.13 -12.14
CA LYS A 113 -6.46 -1.64 -12.03
C LYS A 113 -6.69 -0.92 -10.72
N SER A 114 -6.21 -1.50 -9.62
CA SER A 114 -6.37 -0.91 -8.29
C SER A 114 -5.61 0.41 -8.16
N PHE A 115 -4.42 0.49 -8.75
CA PHE A 115 -3.64 1.73 -8.77
C PHE A 115 -4.36 2.81 -9.57
N GLN A 116 -4.86 2.47 -10.76
CA GLN A 116 -5.60 3.41 -11.59
C GLN A 116 -6.82 3.95 -10.86
N LYS A 117 -7.55 3.08 -10.20
CA LYS A 117 -8.74 3.47 -9.45
C LYS A 117 -8.37 4.39 -8.28
N ALA A 118 -7.32 4.07 -7.54
CA ALA A 118 -6.89 4.87 -6.40
C ALA A 118 -6.54 6.30 -6.83
N PHE A 119 -5.81 6.46 -7.92
CA PHE A 119 -5.42 7.78 -8.41
C PHE A 119 -6.57 8.53 -9.07
N ALA A 120 -7.54 7.83 -9.64
CA ALA A 120 -8.71 8.46 -10.27
C ALA A 120 -9.65 9.08 -9.24
N GLU A 121 -9.68 8.56 -8.02
CA GLU A 121 -10.54 9.05 -6.95
C GLU A 121 -10.01 10.35 -6.32
N GLY A 122 -8.83 10.75 -6.69
CA GLY A 122 -8.13 11.97 -6.34
C GLY A 122 -8.68 12.84 -5.32
#